data_81982c9f49df612e60d13088aca5d41d
#
_entry.id   81982c9f49df612e60d13088aca5d41d
#
_cell.length_a   1.000
_cell.length_b   1.000
_cell.length_c   1.000
_cell.angle_alpha   90.00
_cell.angle_beta   90.00
_cell.angle_gamma   90.00
#
_symmetry.space_group_name_H-M   'P 1'
#
loop_
_entity.id
_entity.type
_entity.pdbx_description
1 polymer ?
#
loop_
_entity_poly.entity_id
_entity_poly.type
_entity_poly.pdbx_seq_one_letter_code
_entity_poly.pdbx_strand_id
1 'polypeptide(L)'
;MTTIIDVIGREILDSRGNPTVEVDVILEDGTMGRAAVPSGASTGAHEAVERRDGDPARYKGKGVLDAVDAVNGELGEALVGMDATEQVSIDEMMIELDGTANKGRLGANAILGVSLAVAKAAADASAQPLYRYVGGTSARVLPVPMMNIINGGEHADNPIDIQEFMIMPVAAENIREAVRMGSEVFHTLKAELSAAGLSTGIGDEGGFAPNISSTRDALDFILKSIEKAGYRPGEEIYLALDCAATEYFKDGKYVLAGEGKTLSAAENVDYLAALVADYPILSIEDGCSEDDWDGWKLLTDRLGGKVQLVGDDLFVTNPERLAEGIARGCANSLLVKVNQIGTLTETLAAVDMAHRARMTCIMSHRSGETEDATIADLAVATNCGQIKTGSLARSDRLAKYNQLIRIEEMLGTSATFAGTSILRS
;
A
#
# COMPACT_ATOMS: atom_id res chain seq x y z
N MET A 1 -19.73 6.98 -26.15
CA MET A 1 -18.61 6.57 -27.04
C MET A 1 -17.33 6.67 -26.23
N THR A 2 -16.51 5.65 -26.29
CA THR A 2 -15.35 5.44 -25.39
C THR A 2 -14.02 5.89 -25.99
N THR A 3 -14.07 6.62 -27.12
CA THR A 3 -12.88 7.18 -27.78
C THR A 3 -12.27 8.29 -26.93
N ILE A 4 -10.99 8.21 -26.64
CA ILE A 4 -10.21 9.25 -25.93
C ILE A 4 -10.04 10.45 -26.88
N ILE A 5 -10.44 11.63 -26.43
CA ILE A 5 -10.29 12.87 -27.21
C ILE A 5 -9.27 13.84 -26.60
N ASP A 6 -8.97 13.71 -25.30
CA ASP A 6 -7.99 14.56 -24.64
C ASP A 6 -7.40 13.88 -23.40
N VAL A 7 -6.15 14.18 -23.07
CA VAL A 7 -5.43 13.73 -21.87
C VAL A 7 -4.72 14.94 -21.28
N ILE A 8 -5.06 15.28 -20.03
CA ILE A 8 -4.58 16.50 -19.38
C ILE A 8 -3.86 16.14 -18.09
N GLY A 9 -2.55 16.34 -18.05
CA GLY A 9 -1.73 16.24 -16.85
C GLY A 9 -1.59 17.57 -16.12
N ARG A 10 -1.52 17.53 -14.81
CA ARG A 10 -1.18 18.67 -13.96
C ARG A 10 -0.37 18.26 -12.75
N GLU A 11 0.36 19.22 -12.18
CA GLU A 11 1.02 19.08 -10.91
C GLU A 11 0.06 19.48 -9.79
N ILE A 12 -0.12 18.61 -8.80
CA ILE A 12 -0.84 18.87 -7.55
C ILE A 12 0.07 18.59 -6.35
N LEU A 13 -0.39 18.81 -5.13
CA LEU A 13 0.35 18.48 -3.92
C LEU A 13 -0.16 17.19 -3.28
N ASP A 14 0.77 16.35 -2.82
CA ASP A 14 0.48 15.18 -2.00
C ASP A 14 0.25 15.55 -0.52
N SER A 15 -0.07 14.56 0.31
CA SER A 15 -0.32 14.70 1.74
C SER A 15 0.87 15.22 2.56
N ARG A 16 2.08 15.22 1.98
CA ARG A 16 3.31 15.77 2.58
C ARG A 16 3.64 17.17 2.04
N GLY A 17 2.81 17.72 1.15
CA GLY A 17 3.06 18.99 0.49
C GLY A 17 4.14 18.92 -0.61
N ASN A 18 4.48 17.73 -1.08
CA ASN A 18 5.34 17.53 -2.25
C ASN A 18 4.50 17.45 -3.54
N PRO A 19 5.06 17.91 -4.68
CA PRO A 19 4.37 17.76 -5.96
C PRO A 19 4.15 16.31 -6.35
N THR A 20 3.01 16.04 -6.98
CA THR A 20 2.70 14.79 -7.66
C THR A 20 1.86 15.03 -8.91
N VAL A 21 1.68 13.99 -9.74
CA VAL A 21 0.96 14.07 -11.01
C VAL A 21 -0.52 13.73 -10.79
N GLU A 22 -1.41 14.53 -11.38
CA GLU A 22 -2.83 14.21 -11.57
C GLU A 22 -3.15 14.25 -13.06
N VAL A 23 -3.94 13.29 -13.53
CA VAL A 23 -4.33 13.16 -14.95
C VAL A 23 -5.83 13.10 -15.09
N ASP A 24 -6.36 13.85 -16.07
CA ASP A 24 -7.72 13.72 -16.59
C ASP A 24 -7.66 13.07 -17.98
N VAL A 25 -8.48 12.05 -18.19
CA VAL A 25 -8.75 11.47 -19.52
C VAL A 25 -10.19 11.80 -19.90
N ILE A 26 -10.40 12.42 -21.06
CA ILE A 26 -11.71 12.88 -21.53
C ILE A 26 -12.12 12.05 -22.74
N LEU A 27 -13.35 11.53 -22.72
CA LEU A 27 -13.93 10.75 -23.81
C LEU A 27 -14.84 11.58 -24.70
N GLU A 28 -15.13 11.07 -25.89
CA GLU A 28 -15.92 11.76 -26.92
C GLU A 28 -17.35 12.15 -26.48
N ASP A 29 -17.92 11.40 -25.52
CA ASP A 29 -19.24 11.71 -24.95
C ASP A 29 -19.19 12.73 -23.80
N GLY A 30 -18.00 13.22 -23.44
CA GLY A 30 -17.76 14.15 -22.36
C GLY A 30 -17.50 13.46 -21.00
N THR A 31 -17.53 12.15 -20.93
CA THR A 31 -17.11 11.39 -19.73
C THR A 31 -15.65 11.68 -19.41
N MET A 32 -15.32 11.80 -18.12
CA MET A 32 -13.96 12.12 -17.66
C MET A 32 -13.54 11.18 -16.53
N GLY A 33 -12.38 10.58 -16.66
CA GLY A 33 -11.71 9.88 -15.58
C GLY A 33 -10.55 10.71 -15.02
N ARG A 34 -10.45 10.82 -13.69
CA ARG A 34 -9.37 11.53 -12.98
C ARG A 34 -8.64 10.61 -12.05
N ALA A 35 -7.31 10.63 -12.09
CA ALA A 35 -6.46 9.89 -11.17
C ALA A 35 -5.27 10.73 -10.70
N ALA A 36 -4.96 10.64 -9.41
CA ALA A 36 -3.76 11.24 -8.82
C ALA A 36 -2.81 10.13 -8.35
N VAL A 37 -1.52 10.34 -8.57
CA VAL A 37 -0.47 9.33 -8.35
C VAL A 37 0.11 9.47 -6.94
N PRO A 38 0.21 8.39 -6.15
CA PRO A 38 0.89 8.41 -4.86
C PRO A 38 2.42 8.40 -5.02
N SER A 39 3.14 8.77 -3.94
CA SER A 39 4.61 8.85 -3.91
C SER A 39 5.17 8.25 -2.61
N GLY A 40 6.22 7.44 -2.68
CA GLY A 40 6.86 6.85 -1.50
C GLY A 40 7.78 7.82 -0.75
N ALA A 41 8.03 7.54 0.55
CA ALA A 41 9.13 8.13 1.32
C ALA A 41 10.36 7.21 1.25
N SER A 42 10.22 5.96 1.70
CA SER A 42 11.13 4.88 1.38
C SER A 42 10.75 4.29 0.02
N THR A 43 11.73 3.94 -0.80
CA THR A 43 11.50 3.35 -2.12
C THR A 43 12.43 2.16 -2.29
N GLY A 44 11.89 1.00 -2.64
CA GLY A 44 12.68 -0.17 -3.00
C GLY A 44 13.59 0.13 -4.22
N ALA A 45 14.80 -0.40 -4.20
CA ALA A 45 15.78 -0.14 -5.26
C ALA A 45 15.32 -0.62 -6.65
N HIS A 46 14.35 -1.51 -6.69
CA HIS A 46 13.81 -2.13 -7.90
C HIS A 46 12.48 -1.56 -8.38
N GLU A 47 11.99 -0.47 -7.76
CA GLU A 47 10.76 0.20 -8.20
C GLU A 47 10.90 0.85 -9.58
N ALA A 48 9.78 0.98 -10.30
CA ALA A 48 9.71 1.82 -11.47
C ALA A 48 9.97 3.29 -11.10
N VAL A 49 10.58 4.05 -12.02
CA VAL A 49 11.12 5.38 -11.74
C VAL A 49 10.02 6.42 -11.64
N GLU A 50 9.87 7.02 -10.47
CA GLU A 50 9.13 8.27 -10.30
C GLU A 50 9.96 9.42 -10.88
N ARG A 51 9.51 10.02 -11.99
CA ARG A 51 10.24 11.10 -12.63
C ARG A 51 10.07 12.40 -11.87
N ARG A 52 11.21 12.98 -11.44
CA ARG A 52 11.33 14.28 -10.77
C ARG A 52 12.20 15.21 -11.59
N ASP A 53 11.87 16.52 -11.60
CA ASP A 53 12.57 17.53 -12.41
C ASP A 53 14.03 17.74 -11.95
N GLY A 54 14.33 17.51 -10.67
CA GLY A 54 15.68 17.67 -10.12
C GLY A 54 16.13 19.15 -10.00
N ASP A 55 15.31 20.13 -10.31
CA ASP A 55 15.60 21.56 -10.18
C ASP A 55 15.52 21.99 -8.70
N PRO A 56 16.65 22.28 -8.04
CA PRO A 56 16.66 22.64 -6.62
C PRO A 56 15.95 23.98 -6.34
N ALA A 57 15.77 24.83 -7.33
CA ALA A 57 15.07 26.11 -7.18
C ALA A 57 13.56 25.96 -7.10
N ARG A 58 13.04 24.79 -7.54
CA ARG A 58 11.61 24.48 -7.54
C ARG A 58 11.31 23.23 -6.73
N TYR A 59 10.52 23.36 -5.65
CA TYR A 59 10.19 22.27 -4.70
C TYR A 59 11.42 21.48 -4.23
N LYS A 60 12.59 22.13 -4.12
CA LYS A 60 13.86 21.49 -3.72
C LYS A 60 14.23 20.25 -4.57
N GLY A 61 13.95 20.30 -5.86
CA GLY A 61 14.21 19.20 -6.80
C GLY A 61 13.08 18.19 -6.95
N LYS A 62 11.98 18.33 -6.19
CA LYS A 62 10.87 17.37 -6.20
C LYS A 62 9.73 17.70 -7.18
N GLY A 63 9.88 18.75 -8.04
CA GLY A 63 8.91 19.09 -9.08
C GLY A 63 8.63 17.90 -10.01
N VAL A 64 7.46 17.91 -10.69
CA VAL A 64 7.03 16.83 -11.59
C VAL A 64 6.60 17.37 -12.97
N LEU A 65 7.05 18.57 -13.35
CA LEU A 65 6.67 19.17 -14.63
C LEU A 65 7.12 18.34 -15.83
N ASP A 66 8.30 17.72 -15.77
CA ASP A 66 8.77 16.80 -16.82
C ASP A 66 7.82 15.60 -17.02
N ALA A 67 7.24 15.07 -15.94
CA ALA A 67 6.25 14.01 -16.02
C ALA A 67 4.90 14.55 -16.54
N VAL A 68 4.50 15.76 -16.14
CA VAL A 68 3.30 16.46 -16.65
C VAL A 68 3.46 16.73 -18.15
N ASP A 69 4.62 17.18 -18.59
CA ASP A 69 4.90 17.41 -20.01
C ASP A 69 4.85 16.11 -20.82
N ALA A 70 5.30 14.99 -20.26
CA ALA A 70 5.14 13.68 -20.90
C ALA A 70 3.67 13.28 -21.05
N VAL A 71 2.81 13.57 -20.06
CA VAL A 71 1.36 13.34 -20.15
C VAL A 71 0.71 14.21 -21.21
N ASN A 72 1.00 15.52 -21.20
CA ASN A 72 0.38 16.48 -22.12
C ASN A 72 0.95 16.43 -23.55
N GLY A 73 2.10 15.79 -23.74
CA GLY A 73 2.76 15.59 -25.02
C GLY A 73 2.66 14.15 -25.51
N GLU A 74 3.77 13.40 -25.46
CA GLU A 74 3.91 12.09 -26.10
C GLU A 74 2.81 11.09 -25.72
N LEU A 75 2.44 11.01 -24.43
CA LEU A 75 1.40 10.10 -23.97
C LEU A 75 0.03 10.53 -24.49
N GLY A 76 -0.33 11.82 -24.33
CA GLY A 76 -1.61 12.34 -24.79
C GLY A 76 -1.77 12.19 -26.30
N GLU A 77 -0.75 12.56 -27.09
CA GLU A 77 -0.75 12.43 -28.55
C GLU A 77 -0.93 10.97 -29.01
N ALA A 78 -0.32 10.01 -28.31
CA ALA A 78 -0.43 8.60 -28.65
C ALA A 78 -1.79 7.99 -28.29
N LEU A 79 -2.47 8.51 -27.25
CA LEU A 79 -3.75 7.95 -26.79
C LEU A 79 -4.98 8.54 -27.48
N VAL A 80 -4.91 9.76 -28.01
CA VAL A 80 -6.03 10.36 -28.71
C VAL A 80 -6.47 9.49 -29.89
N GLY A 81 -7.76 9.13 -29.91
CA GLY A 81 -8.36 8.24 -30.91
C GLY A 81 -8.42 6.77 -30.48
N MET A 82 -7.76 6.36 -29.39
CA MET A 82 -7.89 5.02 -28.84
C MET A 82 -9.20 4.83 -28.09
N ASP A 83 -9.66 3.59 -27.97
CA ASP A 83 -10.80 3.21 -27.16
C ASP A 83 -10.36 3.00 -25.72
N ALA A 84 -10.91 3.77 -24.78
CA ALA A 84 -10.58 3.68 -23.34
C ALA A 84 -10.88 2.32 -22.72
N THR A 85 -11.71 1.48 -23.34
CA THR A 85 -11.99 0.12 -22.86
C THR A 85 -10.86 -0.87 -23.14
N GLU A 86 -9.93 -0.53 -24.02
CA GLU A 86 -8.77 -1.35 -24.38
C GLU A 86 -7.57 -1.13 -23.43
N GLN A 87 -7.81 -1.25 -22.12
CA GLN A 87 -6.83 -0.95 -21.06
C GLN A 87 -5.45 -1.59 -21.29
N VAL A 88 -5.44 -2.88 -21.64
CA VAL A 88 -4.17 -3.63 -21.85
C VAL A 88 -3.38 -3.03 -23.00
N SER A 89 -4.04 -2.78 -24.13
CA SER A 89 -3.39 -2.21 -25.31
C SER A 89 -2.85 -0.80 -25.04
N ILE A 90 -3.57 -0.01 -24.24
CA ILE A 90 -3.15 1.34 -23.83
C ILE A 90 -1.92 1.26 -22.94
N ASP A 91 -1.93 0.41 -21.92
CA ASP A 91 -0.82 0.26 -20.98
C ASP A 91 0.43 -0.29 -21.69
N GLU A 92 0.29 -1.31 -22.54
CA GLU A 92 1.39 -1.86 -23.34
C GLU A 92 1.98 -0.82 -24.30
N MET A 93 1.13 -0.03 -24.96
CA MET A 93 1.59 1.06 -25.84
C MET A 93 2.39 2.12 -25.07
N MET A 94 1.96 2.51 -23.87
CA MET A 94 2.70 3.46 -23.04
C MET A 94 4.05 2.90 -22.56
N ILE A 95 4.11 1.61 -22.22
CA ILE A 95 5.35 0.92 -21.86
C ILE A 95 6.31 0.88 -23.05
N GLU A 96 5.81 0.51 -24.24
CA GLU A 96 6.60 0.49 -25.46
C GLU A 96 7.11 1.88 -25.85
N LEU A 97 6.26 2.90 -25.68
CA LEU A 97 6.62 4.32 -25.93
C LEU A 97 7.73 4.77 -24.98
N ASP A 98 7.69 4.42 -23.69
CA ASP A 98 8.79 4.71 -22.76
C ASP A 98 10.08 4.00 -23.18
N GLY A 99 10.02 2.72 -23.52
CA GLY A 99 11.11 1.92 -24.08
C GLY A 99 12.22 1.59 -23.07
N THR A 100 12.07 1.89 -21.77
CA THR A 100 13.02 1.55 -20.71
C THR A 100 12.44 0.49 -19.77
N ALA A 101 13.31 -0.34 -19.18
CA ALA A 101 12.86 -1.45 -18.32
C ALA A 101 12.10 -0.98 -17.05
N ASN A 102 12.38 0.22 -16.59
CA ASN A 102 11.84 0.78 -15.33
C ASN A 102 11.02 2.07 -15.52
N LYS A 103 10.54 2.32 -16.75
CA LYS A 103 9.74 3.52 -17.10
C LYS A 103 10.46 4.85 -16.80
N GLY A 104 11.81 4.84 -16.91
CA GLY A 104 12.64 5.99 -16.52
C GLY A 104 12.60 7.16 -17.51
N ARG A 105 12.16 6.96 -18.75
CA ARG A 105 12.15 8.03 -19.77
C ARG A 105 10.95 8.98 -19.62
N LEU A 106 9.74 8.44 -19.57
CA LEU A 106 8.51 9.21 -19.38
C LEU A 106 8.16 9.39 -17.91
N GLY A 107 8.50 8.40 -17.10
CA GLY A 107 8.20 8.33 -15.68
C GLY A 107 7.03 7.42 -15.36
N ALA A 108 7.20 6.52 -14.39
CA ALA A 108 6.13 5.65 -13.92
C ALA A 108 4.94 6.45 -13.37
N ASN A 109 5.17 7.62 -12.78
CA ASN A 109 4.12 8.52 -12.30
C ASN A 109 3.28 9.10 -13.46
N ALA A 110 3.87 9.47 -14.58
CA ALA A 110 3.13 9.92 -15.77
C ALA A 110 2.28 8.78 -16.34
N ILE A 111 2.90 7.62 -16.57
CA ILE A 111 2.25 6.43 -17.14
C ILE A 111 1.11 5.94 -16.24
N LEU A 112 1.33 5.83 -14.93
CA LEU A 112 0.29 5.38 -13.99
C LEU A 112 -0.88 6.35 -13.91
N GLY A 113 -0.61 7.65 -13.89
CA GLY A 113 -1.66 8.67 -13.89
C GLY A 113 -2.62 8.49 -15.06
N VAL A 114 -2.08 8.28 -16.25
CA VAL A 114 -2.86 8.00 -17.46
C VAL A 114 -3.58 6.67 -17.36
N SER A 115 -2.90 5.59 -17.00
CA SER A 115 -3.45 4.23 -16.89
C SER A 115 -4.69 4.18 -15.98
N LEU A 116 -4.62 4.79 -14.79
CA LEU A 116 -5.73 4.83 -13.84
C LEU A 116 -6.86 5.77 -14.30
N ALA A 117 -6.52 6.92 -14.91
CA ALA A 117 -7.52 7.84 -15.43
C ALA A 117 -8.33 7.22 -16.59
N VAL A 118 -7.67 6.45 -17.47
CA VAL A 118 -8.32 5.66 -18.53
C VAL A 118 -9.31 4.66 -17.94
N ALA A 119 -8.88 3.87 -16.96
CA ALA A 119 -9.76 2.88 -16.30
C ALA A 119 -11.00 3.54 -15.68
N LYS A 120 -10.83 4.69 -15.03
CA LYS A 120 -11.95 5.45 -14.45
C LYS A 120 -12.88 6.02 -15.51
N ALA A 121 -12.34 6.59 -16.60
CA ALA A 121 -13.16 7.09 -17.70
C ALA A 121 -13.97 5.96 -18.36
N ALA A 122 -13.36 4.81 -18.61
CA ALA A 122 -14.02 3.64 -19.19
C ALA A 122 -15.08 3.06 -18.26
N ALA A 123 -14.83 3.02 -16.94
CA ALA A 123 -15.79 2.58 -15.94
C ALA A 123 -17.04 3.48 -15.94
N ASP A 124 -16.84 4.81 -15.91
CA ASP A 124 -17.93 5.80 -15.90
C ASP A 124 -18.73 5.76 -17.21
N ALA A 125 -18.06 5.72 -18.36
CA ALA A 125 -18.71 5.56 -19.68
C ALA A 125 -19.53 4.25 -19.79
N SER A 126 -19.12 3.22 -19.03
CA SER A 126 -19.84 1.94 -18.93
C SER A 126 -20.95 1.96 -17.87
N ALA A 127 -21.17 3.08 -17.20
CA ALA A 127 -22.08 3.24 -16.06
C ALA A 127 -21.84 2.21 -14.94
N GLN A 128 -20.57 1.89 -14.68
CA GLN A 128 -20.15 0.96 -13.64
C GLN A 128 -19.21 1.66 -12.63
N PRO A 129 -19.33 1.35 -11.32
CA PRO A 129 -18.29 1.75 -10.37
C PRO A 129 -16.98 1.05 -10.71
N LEU A 130 -15.85 1.70 -10.42
CA LEU A 130 -14.52 1.22 -10.82
C LEU A 130 -14.22 -0.21 -10.34
N TYR A 131 -14.57 -0.55 -9.09
CA TYR A 131 -14.34 -1.90 -8.58
C TYR A 131 -15.05 -2.98 -9.40
N ARG A 132 -16.26 -2.67 -9.90
CA ARG A 132 -17.06 -3.59 -10.74
C ARG A 132 -16.53 -3.66 -12.16
N TYR A 133 -16.12 -2.53 -12.72
CA TYR A 133 -15.53 -2.48 -14.06
C TYR A 133 -14.24 -3.31 -14.13
N VAL A 134 -13.33 -3.14 -13.17
CA VAL A 134 -12.05 -3.85 -13.14
C VAL A 134 -12.20 -5.31 -12.71
N GLY A 135 -13.00 -5.58 -11.67
CA GLY A 135 -13.09 -6.92 -11.04
C GLY A 135 -14.24 -7.79 -11.55
N GLY A 136 -15.10 -7.24 -12.40
CA GLY A 136 -16.25 -7.97 -12.95
C GLY A 136 -17.30 -8.34 -11.91
N THR A 137 -18.10 -9.34 -12.22
CA THR A 137 -19.26 -9.76 -11.39
C THR A 137 -18.88 -10.39 -10.07
N SER A 138 -17.65 -10.86 -9.90
CA SER A 138 -17.15 -11.49 -8.67
C SER A 138 -16.58 -10.50 -7.65
N ALA A 139 -16.36 -9.22 -8.02
CA ALA A 139 -15.83 -8.18 -7.16
C ALA A 139 -16.86 -7.82 -6.06
N ARG A 140 -16.66 -8.37 -4.85
CA ARG A 140 -17.58 -8.18 -3.71
C ARG A 140 -16.96 -8.35 -2.32
N VAL A 141 -15.67 -8.69 -2.24
CA VAL A 141 -15.01 -8.92 -0.96
C VAL A 141 -14.44 -7.61 -0.43
N LEU A 142 -15.00 -7.11 0.68
CA LEU A 142 -14.50 -5.98 1.42
C LEU A 142 -13.26 -6.42 2.21
N PRO A 143 -12.14 -5.69 2.10
CA PRO A 143 -10.89 -6.09 2.73
C PRO A 143 -10.87 -5.83 4.24
N VAL A 144 -10.16 -6.67 5.00
CA VAL A 144 -9.75 -6.35 6.38
C VAL A 144 -8.72 -5.22 6.31
N PRO A 145 -8.94 -4.10 7.01
CA PRO A 145 -7.95 -3.02 7.06
C PRO A 145 -6.80 -3.35 8.00
N MET A 146 -5.58 -3.06 7.56
CA MET A 146 -4.35 -3.03 8.34
C MET A 146 -4.06 -1.57 8.67
N MET A 147 -4.37 -1.15 9.90
CA MET A 147 -4.39 0.25 10.30
C MET A 147 -3.12 0.60 11.08
N ASN A 148 -2.23 1.39 10.48
CA ASN A 148 -0.99 1.83 11.11
C ASN A 148 -1.26 2.83 12.24
N ILE A 149 -1.13 2.43 13.51
CA ILE A 149 -1.46 3.27 14.65
C ILE A 149 -0.26 3.77 15.46
N ILE A 150 0.93 3.15 15.33
CA ILE A 150 2.21 3.67 15.84
C ILE A 150 3.24 3.60 14.72
N ASN A 151 3.98 4.69 14.53
CA ASN A 151 5.05 4.84 13.56
C ASN A 151 6.43 4.85 14.23
N GLY A 152 7.40 4.24 13.58
CA GLY A 152 8.82 4.31 13.87
C GLY A 152 9.64 4.40 12.58
N GLY A 153 10.90 4.00 12.62
CA GLY A 153 11.79 3.98 11.45
C GLY A 153 11.78 5.29 10.67
N GLU A 154 11.73 5.21 9.35
CA GLU A 154 11.69 6.39 8.46
C GLU A 154 10.37 7.18 8.53
N HIS A 155 9.31 6.62 9.17
CA HIS A 155 8.01 7.28 9.31
C HIS A 155 7.88 8.16 10.55
N ALA A 156 8.88 8.17 11.46
CA ALA A 156 8.84 8.96 12.68
C ALA A 156 10.24 9.32 13.20
N ASP A 157 10.41 10.53 13.71
CA ASP A 157 11.64 10.95 14.40
C ASP A 157 11.59 10.46 15.88
N ASN A 158 11.78 9.15 16.06
CA ASN A 158 11.81 8.50 17.36
C ASN A 158 12.79 7.29 17.34
N PRO A 159 13.11 6.66 18.48
CA PRO A 159 14.11 5.58 18.54
C PRO A 159 13.55 4.19 18.16
N ILE A 160 12.33 4.06 17.68
CA ILE A 160 11.74 2.77 17.30
C ILE A 160 12.31 2.34 15.94
N ASP A 161 12.94 1.16 15.86
CA ASP A 161 13.52 0.64 14.62
C ASP A 161 12.47 0.11 13.63
N ILE A 162 11.41 -0.55 14.13
CA ILE A 162 10.29 -1.06 13.31
C ILE A 162 9.45 0.12 12.80
N GLN A 163 9.16 0.12 11.49
CA GLN A 163 8.56 1.27 10.82
C GLN A 163 7.08 1.47 11.13
N GLU A 164 6.28 0.37 11.16
CA GLU A 164 4.84 0.46 11.39
C GLU A 164 4.34 -0.63 12.32
N PHE A 165 3.42 -0.24 13.18
CA PHE A 165 2.65 -1.11 14.06
C PHE A 165 1.17 -0.96 13.72
N MET A 166 0.58 -2.03 13.22
CA MET A 166 -0.79 -2.03 12.70
C MET A 166 -1.71 -2.88 13.55
N ILE A 167 -3.00 -2.50 13.55
CA ILE A 167 -4.10 -3.32 14.07
C ILE A 167 -4.96 -3.84 12.93
N MET A 168 -5.51 -5.05 13.09
CA MET A 168 -6.33 -5.76 12.12
C MET A 168 -7.63 -6.25 12.78
N PRO A 169 -8.78 -5.56 12.61
CA PRO A 169 -10.05 -5.93 13.25
C PRO A 169 -10.75 -7.06 12.47
N VAL A 170 -10.22 -8.27 12.55
CA VAL A 170 -10.67 -9.44 11.78
C VAL A 170 -12.04 -9.98 12.18
N ALA A 171 -12.47 -9.75 13.43
CA ALA A 171 -13.77 -10.23 13.89
C ALA A 171 -14.93 -9.24 13.65
N ALA A 172 -14.67 -8.13 12.96
CA ALA A 172 -15.72 -7.21 12.53
C ALA A 172 -16.72 -7.94 11.60
N GLU A 173 -17.98 -7.57 11.69
CA GLU A 173 -19.03 -8.16 10.84
C GLU A 173 -18.99 -7.61 9.40
N ASN A 174 -18.46 -6.40 9.23
CA ASN A 174 -18.42 -5.67 7.96
C ASN A 174 -17.35 -4.58 8.02
N ILE A 175 -17.11 -3.89 6.90
CA ILE A 175 -16.05 -2.85 6.85
C ILE A 175 -16.37 -1.64 7.73
N ARG A 176 -17.64 -1.26 7.86
CA ARG A 176 -18.05 -0.15 8.73
C ARG A 176 -17.71 -0.43 10.20
N GLU A 177 -17.99 -1.64 10.66
CA GLU A 177 -17.62 -2.07 12.02
C GLU A 177 -16.11 -2.19 12.20
N ALA A 178 -15.37 -2.66 11.19
CA ALA A 178 -13.92 -2.69 11.24
C ALA A 178 -13.31 -1.28 11.40
N VAL A 179 -13.84 -0.30 10.66
CA VAL A 179 -13.41 1.11 10.79
C VAL A 179 -13.79 1.68 12.16
N ARG A 180 -14.98 1.36 12.70
CA ARG A 180 -15.38 1.76 14.05
C ARG A 180 -14.43 1.20 15.11
N MET A 181 -14.17 -0.12 15.08
CA MET A 181 -13.25 -0.77 16.03
C MET A 181 -11.86 -0.12 15.99
N GLY A 182 -11.32 0.11 14.78
CA GLY A 182 -10.05 0.80 14.61
C GLY A 182 -10.06 2.20 15.20
N SER A 183 -11.11 2.99 14.98
CA SER A 183 -11.25 4.35 15.51
C SER A 183 -11.30 4.36 17.04
N GLU A 184 -12.02 3.44 17.66
CA GLU A 184 -12.11 3.33 19.12
C GLU A 184 -10.76 2.95 19.74
N VAL A 185 -10.01 2.03 19.14
CA VAL A 185 -8.64 1.70 19.57
C VAL A 185 -7.69 2.88 19.38
N PHE A 186 -7.77 3.57 18.24
CA PHE A 186 -6.94 4.76 17.96
C PHE A 186 -7.13 5.84 19.01
N HIS A 187 -8.38 6.20 19.36
CA HIS A 187 -8.65 7.20 20.37
C HIS A 187 -8.28 6.74 21.79
N THR A 188 -8.42 5.46 22.08
CA THR A 188 -7.98 4.87 23.36
C THR A 188 -6.46 4.93 23.49
N LEU A 189 -5.72 4.58 22.41
CA LEU A 189 -4.26 4.68 22.37
C LEU A 189 -3.80 6.13 22.56
N LYS A 190 -4.47 7.10 21.94
CA LYS A 190 -4.19 8.51 22.17
C LYS A 190 -4.28 8.88 23.65
N ALA A 191 -5.32 8.42 24.33
CA ALA A 191 -5.50 8.67 25.77
C ALA A 191 -4.41 8.00 26.61
N GLU A 192 -4.02 6.75 26.31
CA GLU A 192 -2.96 6.03 27.02
C GLU A 192 -1.59 6.70 26.84
N LEU A 193 -1.23 7.10 25.62
CA LEU A 193 0.01 7.82 25.34
C LEU A 193 0.05 9.17 26.09
N SER A 194 -1.05 9.94 26.04
CA SER A 194 -1.17 11.20 26.77
C SER A 194 -1.03 11.01 28.29
N ALA A 195 -1.66 9.98 28.84
CA ALA A 195 -1.56 9.66 30.28
C ALA A 195 -0.15 9.26 30.70
N ALA A 196 0.62 8.67 29.80
CA ALA A 196 2.04 8.34 29.99
C ALA A 196 2.98 9.54 29.76
N GLY A 197 2.47 10.70 29.38
CA GLY A 197 3.28 11.90 29.07
C GLY A 197 4.01 11.80 27.71
N LEU A 198 3.57 10.90 26.82
CA LEU A 198 4.12 10.70 25.50
C LEU A 198 3.44 11.57 24.44
N SER A 199 4.14 11.85 23.33
CA SER A 199 3.58 12.60 22.21
C SER A 199 2.39 11.88 21.58
N THR A 200 1.36 12.64 21.26
CA THR A 200 0.20 12.22 20.45
C THR A 200 0.19 12.92 19.09
N GLY A 201 1.33 13.45 18.66
CA GLY A 201 1.54 13.92 17.28
C GLY A 201 1.44 12.75 16.32
N ILE A 202 0.87 13.01 15.13
CA ILE A 202 0.69 12.00 14.10
C ILE A 202 1.74 12.14 13.02
N GLY A 203 2.22 10.99 12.49
CA GLY A 203 3.12 10.90 11.35
C GLY A 203 2.42 11.01 10.00
N ASP A 204 3.16 10.77 8.94
CA ASP A 204 2.71 10.90 7.55
C ASP A 204 1.52 10.01 7.21
N GLU A 205 1.40 8.85 7.85
CA GLU A 205 0.32 7.89 7.63
C GLU A 205 -0.81 7.96 8.66
N GLY A 206 -0.80 8.99 9.52
CA GLY A 206 -1.87 9.26 10.48
C GLY A 206 -1.75 8.49 11.79
N GLY A 207 -0.80 7.56 11.96
CA GLY A 207 -0.47 6.91 13.22
C GLY A 207 0.31 7.83 14.17
N PHE A 208 0.33 7.51 15.47
CA PHE A 208 1.09 8.29 16.45
C PHE A 208 2.60 8.04 16.30
N ALA A 209 3.40 9.04 16.62
CA ALA A 209 4.87 9.00 16.63
C ALA A 209 5.41 9.30 18.04
N PRO A 210 5.16 8.42 19.03
CA PRO A 210 5.62 8.63 20.40
C PRO A 210 7.11 8.31 20.54
N ASN A 211 7.78 8.96 21.48
CA ASN A 211 9.15 8.62 21.85
C ASN A 211 9.16 7.40 22.80
N ILE A 212 8.97 6.22 22.24
CA ILE A 212 9.00 4.92 22.93
C ILE A 212 10.33 4.23 22.64
N SER A 213 10.88 3.53 23.62
CA SER A 213 12.26 3.04 23.60
C SER A 213 12.44 1.66 22.94
N SER A 214 11.38 0.89 22.75
CA SER A 214 11.49 -0.47 22.20
C SER A 214 10.24 -0.90 21.42
N THR A 215 10.44 -1.84 20.51
CA THR A 215 9.37 -2.54 19.79
C THR A 215 8.34 -3.15 20.77
N ARG A 216 8.78 -3.76 21.87
CA ARG A 216 7.91 -4.39 22.85
C ARG A 216 7.06 -3.39 23.61
N ASP A 217 7.61 -2.24 24.01
CA ASP A 217 6.84 -1.19 24.66
C ASP A 217 5.74 -0.64 23.72
N ALA A 218 6.01 -0.51 22.43
CA ALA A 218 5.00 -0.10 21.46
C ALA A 218 3.87 -1.13 21.35
N LEU A 219 4.21 -2.42 21.25
CA LEU A 219 3.22 -3.51 21.21
C LEU A 219 2.39 -3.57 22.49
N ASP A 220 3.00 -3.38 23.66
CA ASP A 220 2.30 -3.38 24.96
C ASP A 220 1.32 -2.21 25.06
N PHE A 221 1.66 -1.01 24.58
CA PHE A 221 0.73 0.12 24.50
C PHE A 221 -0.47 -0.20 23.62
N ILE A 222 -0.24 -0.86 22.49
CA ILE A 222 -1.31 -1.24 21.56
C ILE A 222 -2.23 -2.29 22.19
N LEU A 223 -1.67 -3.37 22.76
CA LEU A 223 -2.48 -4.41 23.41
C LEU A 223 -3.35 -3.83 24.52
N LYS A 224 -2.74 -3.03 25.39
CA LYS A 224 -3.47 -2.34 26.47
C LYS A 224 -4.59 -1.45 25.94
N SER A 225 -4.38 -0.80 24.80
CA SER A 225 -5.38 0.06 24.17
C SER A 225 -6.52 -0.73 23.54
N ILE A 226 -6.24 -1.88 22.94
CA ILE A 226 -7.26 -2.82 22.43
C ILE A 226 -8.15 -3.30 23.58
N GLU A 227 -7.55 -3.78 24.67
CA GLU A 227 -8.29 -4.25 25.86
C GLU A 227 -9.14 -3.15 26.49
N LYS A 228 -8.58 -1.93 26.65
CA LYS A 228 -9.31 -0.79 27.20
C LYS A 228 -10.42 -0.27 26.29
N ALA A 229 -10.29 -0.46 24.98
CA ALA A 229 -11.37 -0.18 24.04
C ALA A 229 -12.49 -1.24 24.07
N GLY A 230 -12.29 -2.33 24.85
CA GLY A 230 -13.29 -3.37 25.05
C GLY A 230 -13.18 -4.57 24.09
N TYR A 231 -12.06 -4.68 23.36
CA TYR A 231 -11.81 -5.76 22.41
C TYR A 231 -10.77 -6.76 22.94
N ARG A 232 -10.78 -7.97 22.39
CA ARG A 232 -9.87 -9.05 22.76
C ARG A 232 -8.72 -9.17 21.75
N PRO A 233 -7.45 -8.86 22.17
CA PRO A 233 -6.29 -9.07 21.32
C PRO A 233 -6.11 -10.55 20.95
N GLY A 234 -5.80 -10.82 19.69
CA GLY A 234 -5.60 -12.19 19.19
C GLY A 234 -6.89 -13.01 18.97
N GLU A 235 -8.05 -12.38 19.20
CA GLU A 235 -9.36 -12.96 18.87
C GLU A 235 -10.14 -12.02 17.96
N GLU A 236 -10.34 -10.76 18.37
CA GLU A 236 -11.11 -9.78 17.62
C GLU A 236 -10.22 -8.84 16.81
N ILE A 237 -9.08 -8.45 17.39
CA ILE A 237 -8.09 -7.58 16.75
C ILE A 237 -6.72 -8.24 16.86
N TYR A 238 -6.08 -8.42 15.73
CA TYR A 238 -4.69 -8.89 15.64
C TYR A 238 -3.75 -7.72 15.35
N LEU A 239 -2.45 -7.99 15.49
CA LEU A 239 -1.37 -7.04 15.18
C LEU A 239 -0.70 -7.40 13.87
N ALA A 240 -0.15 -6.37 13.21
CA ALA A 240 0.77 -6.55 12.10
C ALA A 240 1.93 -5.57 12.22
N LEU A 241 3.08 -5.94 11.67
CA LEU A 241 4.29 -5.14 11.62
C LEU A 241 4.71 -4.90 10.18
N ASP A 242 5.21 -3.70 9.91
CA ASP A 242 6.07 -3.42 8.78
C ASP A 242 7.46 -3.11 9.34
N CYS A 243 8.41 -4.00 9.09
CA CYS A 243 9.77 -3.86 9.59
C CYS A 243 10.60 -2.90 8.75
N ALA A 244 10.34 -2.79 7.45
CA ALA A 244 11.17 -2.08 6.48
C ALA A 244 12.66 -2.41 6.67
N ALA A 245 12.99 -3.69 6.75
CA ALA A 245 14.28 -4.15 7.23
C ALA A 245 15.48 -3.74 6.37
N THR A 246 15.24 -3.33 5.11
CA THR A 246 16.27 -2.76 4.24
C THR A 246 16.89 -1.50 4.87
N GLU A 247 16.11 -0.67 5.56
CA GLU A 247 16.55 0.60 6.15
C GLU A 247 17.60 0.42 7.27
N TYR A 248 17.51 -0.68 8.01
CA TYR A 248 18.49 -1.00 9.06
C TYR A 248 19.42 -2.17 8.71
N PHE A 249 19.48 -2.60 7.45
CA PHE A 249 20.43 -3.60 6.96
C PHE A 249 21.72 -2.93 6.48
N LYS A 250 22.84 -3.18 7.19
CA LYS A 250 24.15 -2.59 6.90
C LYS A 250 25.25 -3.63 6.99
N ASP A 251 26.10 -3.71 5.98
CA ASP A 251 27.26 -4.63 5.94
C ASP A 251 26.91 -6.09 6.27
N GLY A 252 25.76 -6.58 5.76
CA GLY A 252 25.31 -7.95 5.99
C GLY A 252 24.73 -8.20 7.39
N LYS A 253 24.37 -7.15 8.13
CA LYS A 253 23.80 -7.21 9.48
C LYS A 253 22.55 -6.33 9.59
N TYR A 254 21.63 -6.73 10.44
CA TYR A 254 20.46 -5.97 10.84
C TYR A 254 20.80 -5.17 12.11
N VAL A 255 20.88 -3.85 12.00
CA VAL A 255 21.30 -2.94 13.07
C VAL A 255 20.09 -2.20 13.63
N LEU A 256 19.49 -2.76 14.68
CA LEU A 256 18.41 -2.12 15.42
C LEU A 256 19.03 -1.11 16.41
N ALA A 257 19.22 0.11 15.93
CA ALA A 257 19.97 1.13 16.67
C ALA A 257 19.24 1.58 17.95
N GLY A 258 17.93 1.70 17.90
CA GLY A 258 17.07 2.05 19.04
C GLY A 258 17.11 1.03 20.16
N GLU A 259 17.26 -0.25 19.83
CA GLU A 259 17.40 -1.33 20.80
C GLU A 259 18.86 -1.71 21.09
N GLY A 260 19.84 -1.08 20.42
CA GLY A 260 21.27 -1.34 20.60
C GLY A 260 21.69 -2.75 20.17
N LYS A 261 21.02 -3.34 19.17
CA LYS A 261 21.28 -4.71 18.69
C LYS A 261 21.90 -4.69 17.30
N THR A 262 22.81 -5.63 17.05
CA THR A 262 23.37 -5.91 15.72
C THR A 262 23.26 -7.42 15.49
N LEU A 263 22.41 -7.81 14.54
CA LEU A 263 21.97 -9.18 14.35
C LEU A 263 22.43 -9.69 12.97
N SER A 264 22.79 -10.97 12.91
CA SER A 264 22.84 -11.71 11.65
C SER A 264 21.43 -11.99 11.12
N ALA A 265 21.30 -12.47 9.89
CA ALA A 265 19.99 -12.85 9.33
C ALA A 265 19.27 -13.89 10.22
N ALA A 266 20.00 -14.91 10.72
CA ALA A 266 19.41 -15.92 11.60
C ALA A 266 18.95 -15.33 12.95
N GLU A 267 19.74 -14.45 13.55
CA GLU A 267 19.39 -13.78 14.82
C GLU A 267 18.20 -12.81 14.62
N ASN A 268 18.11 -12.13 13.46
CA ASN A 268 16.96 -11.29 13.11
C ASN A 268 15.68 -12.14 12.98
N VAL A 269 15.76 -13.29 12.31
CA VAL A 269 14.64 -14.24 12.21
C VAL A 269 14.22 -14.75 13.61
N ASP A 270 15.17 -15.05 14.49
CA ASP A 270 14.86 -15.47 15.88
C ASP A 270 14.23 -14.31 16.69
N TYR A 271 14.66 -13.07 16.48
CA TYR A 271 14.06 -11.88 17.09
C TYR A 271 12.59 -11.73 16.68
N LEU A 272 12.29 -11.81 15.37
CA LEU A 272 10.92 -11.74 14.86
C LEU A 272 10.06 -12.94 15.35
N ALA A 273 10.66 -14.13 15.40
CA ALA A 273 9.99 -15.32 15.92
C ALA A 273 9.62 -15.21 17.40
N ALA A 274 10.45 -14.54 18.20
CA ALA A 274 10.14 -14.26 19.60
C ALA A 274 8.98 -13.26 19.75
N LEU A 275 8.92 -12.22 18.89
CA LEU A 275 7.77 -11.30 18.88
C LEU A 275 6.47 -12.02 18.51
N VAL A 276 6.48 -12.89 17.51
CA VAL A 276 5.30 -13.71 17.12
C VAL A 276 4.88 -14.68 18.21
N ALA A 277 5.82 -15.17 19.01
CA ALA A 277 5.50 -16.07 20.13
C ALA A 277 4.82 -15.34 21.31
N ASP A 278 5.19 -14.10 21.54
CA ASP A 278 4.75 -13.31 22.70
C ASP A 278 3.53 -12.44 22.42
N TYR A 279 3.28 -12.08 21.17
CA TYR A 279 2.22 -11.14 20.73
C TYR A 279 1.34 -11.76 19.64
N PRO A 280 0.06 -11.38 19.55
CA PRO A 280 -0.87 -11.88 18.53
C PRO A 280 -0.60 -11.24 17.15
N ILE A 281 0.62 -11.38 16.65
CA ILE A 281 1.05 -10.86 15.34
C ILE A 281 0.58 -11.83 14.26
N LEU A 282 -0.20 -11.31 13.31
CA LEU A 282 -0.74 -12.06 12.17
C LEU A 282 0.10 -11.90 10.91
N SER A 283 0.77 -10.75 10.77
CA SER A 283 1.48 -10.37 9.55
C SER A 283 2.78 -9.61 9.86
N ILE A 284 3.83 -9.93 9.11
CA ILE A 284 5.12 -9.22 9.12
C ILE A 284 5.45 -8.86 7.66
N GLU A 285 5.61 -7.57 7.40
CA GLU A 285 6.05 -7.02 6.14
C GLU A 285 7.53 -6.71 6.22
N ASP A 286 8.26 -7.01 5.14
CA ASP A 286 9.69 -6.77 4.94
C ASP A 286 10.55 -7.06 6.17
N GLY A 287 10.39 -8.28 6.72
CA GLY A 287 11.14 -8.75 7.87
C GLY A 287 12.63 -9.02 7.59
N CYS A 288 13.04 -9.01 6.31
CA CYS A 288 14.41 -9.06 5.82
C CYS A 288 14.62 -8.03 4.72
N SER A 289 15.89 -7.67 4.45
CA SER A 289 16.27 -6.74 3.39
C SER A 289 15.84 -7.26 1.99
N GLU A 290 15.55 -6.35 1.07
CA GLU A 290 15.00 -6.60 -0.28
C GLU A 290 15.86 -7.54 -1.15
N ASP A 291 17.16 -7.64 -0.90
CA ASP A 291 18.09 -8.53 -1.63
C ASP A 291 18.66 -9.66 -0.76
N ASP A 292 18.28 -9.77 0.52
CA ASP A 292 18.67 -10.88 1.40
C ASP A 292 17.76 -12.10 1.21
N TRP A 293 17.80 -12.69 0.01
CA TRP A 293 17.00 -13.86 -0.34
C TRP A 293 17.19 -15.05 0.61
N ASP A 294 18.40 -15.24 1.13
CA ASP A 294 18.70 -16.33 2.08
C ASP A 294 18.05 -16.05 3.44
N GLY A 295 18.10 -14.80 3.91
CA GLY A 295 17.35 -14.36 5.10
C GLY A 295 15.86 -14.53 4.95
N TRP A 296 15.29 -14.14 3.77
CA TRP A 296 13.88 -14.35 3.46
C TRP A 296 13.50 -15.84 3.44
N LYS A 297 14.36 -16.70 2.91
CA LYS A 297 14.12 -18.13 2.95
C LYS A 297 14.08 -18.68 4.38
N LEU A 298 15.05 -18.28 5.23
CA LEU A 298 15.07 -18.64 6.65
C LEU A 298 13.80 -18.16 7.39
N LEU A 299 13.40 -16.91 7.15
CA LEU A 299 12.19 -16.32 7.73
C LEU A 299 10.94 -17.09 7.30
N THR A 300 10.84 -17.43 6.02
CA THR A 300 9.68 -18.18 5.48
C THR A 300 9.61 -19.59 6.05
N ASP A 301 10.73 -20.28 6.12
CA ASP A 301 10.78 -21.63 6.71
C ASP A 301 10.42 -21.62 8.21
N ARG A 302 10.80 -20.56 8.92
CA ARG A 302 10.57 -20.44 10.36
C ARG A 302 9.16 -20.02 10.73
N LEU A 303 8.58 -19.07 10.01
CA LEU A 303 7.33 -18.40 10.38
C LEU A 303 6.22 -18.50 9.32
N GLY A 304 6.51 -18.86 8.08
CA GLY A 304 5.53 -18.83 6.98
C GLY A 304 4.31 -19.73 7.15
N GLY A 305 4.41 -20.76 8.00
CA GLY A 305 3.25 -21.59 8.40
C GLY A 305 2.41 -21.01 9.53
N LYS A 306 2.83 -19.91 10.17
CA LYS A 306 2.18 -19.32 11.33
C LYS A 306 1.61 -17.94 11.06
N VAL A 307 2.35 -17.12 10.32
CA VAL A 307 2.01 -15.73 10.03
C VAL A 307 2.13 -15.44 8.54
N GLN A 308 1.48 -14.38 8.12
CA GLN A 308 1.64 -13.79 6.81
C GLN A 308 3.00 -13.08 6.74
N LEU A 309 3.79 -13.41 5.72
CA LEU A 309 5.08 -12.78 5.42
C LEU A 309 4.95 -12.03 4.11
N VAL A 310 4.96 -10.71 4.20
CA VAL A 310 4.63 -9.80 3.10
C VAL A 310 5.91 -9.26 2.49
N GLY A 311 6.06 -9.43 1.18
CA GLY A 311 7.11 -8.74 0.42
C GLY A 311 6.57 -7.44 -0.16
N ASP A 312 7.11 -6.31 0.31
CA ASP A 312 6.95 -4.98 -0.26
C ASP A 312 8.18 -4.67 -1.13
N ASP A 313 9.28 -4.21 -0.55
CA ASP A 313 10.53 -3.93 -1.28
C ASP A 313 11.12 -5.18 -1.92
N LEU A 314 10.88 -6.35 -1.35
CA LEU A 314 11.26 -7.64 -1.93
C LEU A 314 10.71 -7.81 -3.35
N PHE A 315 9.45 -7.47 -3.57
CA PHE A 315 8.73 -7.74 -4.82
C PHE A 315 8.46 -6.50 -5.66
N VAL A 316 8.32 -5.32 -5.04
CA VAL A 316 7.98 -4.04 -5.66
C VAL A 316 6.83 -4.13 -6.67
N THR A 317 5.84 -4.97 -6.38
CA THR A 317 4.70 -5.28 -7.28
C THR A 317 5.13 -5.75 -8.68
N ASN A 318 6.39 -6.18 -8.83
CA ASN A 318 6.98 -6.59 -10.11
C ASN A 318 6.81 -8.11 -10.34
N PRO A 319 6.12 -8.54 -11.43
CA PRO A 319 5.92 -9.95 -11.73
C PRO A 319 7.22 -10.78 -11.84
N GLU A 320 8.32 -10.20 -12.31
CA GLU A 320 9.59 -10.92 -12.43
C GLU A 320 10.20 -11.24 -11.06
N ARG A 321 10.24 -10.24 -10.14
CA ARG A 321 10.73 -10.46 -8.78
C ARG A 321 9.79 -11.36 -7.98
N LEU A 322 8.48 -11.22 -8.20
CA LEU A 322 7.49 -12.12 -7.59
C LEU A 322 7.70 -13.58 -8.05
N ALA A 323 7.92 -13.81 -9.35
CA ALA A 323 8.22 -15.15 -9.88
C ALA A 323 9.49 -15.75 -9.26
N GLU A 324 10.54 -14.92 -9.04
CA GLU A 324 11.75 -15.35 -8.34
C GLU A 324 11.46 -15.76 -6.89
N GLY A 325 10.72 -14.94 -6.14
CA GLY A 325 10.34 -15.25 -4.77
C GLY A 325 9.51 -16.53 -4.65
N ILE A 326 8.55 -16.71 -5.55
CA ILE A 326 7.75 -17.94 -5.64
C ILE A 326 8.67 -19.16 -5.89
N ALA A 327 9.60 -19.06 -6.84
CA ALA A 327 10.51 -20.14 -7.16
C ALA A 327 11.47 -20.48 -6.00
N ARG A 328 11.90 -19.51 -5.23
CA ARG A 328 12.75 -19.66 -4.05
C ARG A 328 11.97 -20.09 -2.80
N GLY A 329 10.64 -19.98 -2.80
CA GLY A 329 9.81 -20.20 -1.62
C GLY A 329 10.03 -19.15 -0.54
N CYS A 330 10.16 -17.89 -0.93
CA CYS A 330 10.32 -16.72 -0.07
C CYS A 330 9.03 -15.94 0.00
N ALA A 331 8.65 -15.50 1.20
CA ALA A 331 7.39 -14.83 1.52
C ALA A 331 6.15 -15.71 1.22
N ASN A 332 4.96 -15.19 1.52
CA ASN A 332 3.69 -15.86 1.25
C ASN A 332 2.54 -14.85 1.02
N SER A 333 2.90 -13.58 0.90
CA SER A 333 2.00 -12.48 0.59
C SER A 333 2.71 -11.40 -0.23
N LEU A 334 1.98 -10.76 -1.14
CA LEU A 334 2.43 -9.64 -1.95
C LEU A 334 1.81 -8.35 -1.41
N LEU A 335 2.61 -7.33 -1.13
CA LEU A 335 2.10 -5.96 -1.00
C LEU A 335 1.96 -5.37 -2.41
N VAL A 336 0.80 -4.78 -2.69
CA VAL A 336 0.45 -4.26 -4.02
C VAL A 336 0.43 -2.74 -3.98
N LYS A 337 1.41 -2.12 -4.59
CA LYS A 337 1.54 -0.67 -4.75
C LYS A 337 1.55 -0.32 -6.24
N VAL A 338 0.47 0.25 -6.73
CA VAL A 338 0.28 0.51 -8.18
C VAL A 338 1.43 1.33 -8.81
N ASN A 339 2.02 2.24 -8.04
CA ASN A 339 3.09 3.11 -8.54
C ASN A 339 4.49 2.44 -8.56
N GLN A 340 4.69 1.32 -7.85
CA GLN A 340 5.95 0.58 -7.89
C GLN A 340 6.20 -0.09 -9.25
N ILE A 341 5.12 -0.41 -9.98
CA ILE A 341 5.19 -1.02 -11.31
C ILE A 341 4.74 -0.05 -12.42
N GLY A 342 3.72 0.78 -12.18
CA GLY A 342 3.39 1.94 -13.00
C GLY A 342 2.27 1.77 -14.01
N THR A 343 1.56 0.64 -14.07
CA THR A 343 0.32 0.46 -14.83
C THR A 343 -0.69 -0.40 -14.09
N LEU A 344 -1.97 -0.23 -14.40
CA LEU A 344 -3.03 -1.10 -13.89
C LEU A 344 -2.87 -2.53 -14.40
N THR A 345 -2.54 -2.71 -15.66
CA THR A 345 -2.37 -4.04 -16.29
C THR A 345 -1.28 -4.86 -15.60
N GLU A 346 -0.09 -4.29 -15.38
CA GLU A 346 0.99 -5.00 -14.69
C GLU A 346 0.64 -5.25 -13.21
N THR A 347 -0.04 -4.31 -12.54
CA THR A 347 -0.53 -4.49 -11.18
C THR A 347 -1.46 -5.69 -11.07
N LEU A 348 -2.44 -5.80 -11.97
CA LEU A 348 -3.38 -6.93 -12.00
C LEU A 348 -2.69 -8.24 -12.35
N ALA A 349 -1.68 -8.22 -13.23
CA ALA A 349 -0.87 -9.40 -13.56
C ALA A 349 -0.08 -9.91 -12.33
N ALA A 350 0.50 -9.02 -11.53
CA ALA A 350 1.17 -9.38 -10.28
C ALA A 350 0.20 -10.01 -9.27
N VAL A 351 -0.98 -9.43 -9.10
CA VAL A 351 -2.03 -9.97 -8.21
C VAL A 351 -2.49 -11.35 -8.66
N ASP A 352 -2.75 -11.55 -9.96
CA ASP A 352 -3.16 -12.86 -10.51
C ASP A 352 -2.07 -13.91 -10.31
N MET A 353 -0.80 -13.55 -10.56
CA MET A 353 0.34 -14.44 -10.31
C MET A 353 0.44 -14.85 -8.83
N ALA A 354 0.30 -13.91 -7.90
CA ALA A 354 0.33 -14.19 -6.46
C ALA A 354 -0.80 -15.15 -6.07
N HIS A 355 -2.03 -14.88 -6.50
CA HIS A 355 -3.19 -15.74 -6.21
C HIS A 355 -3.01 -17.16 -6.77
N ARG A 356 -2.52 -17.31 -8.00
CA ARG A 356 -2.20 -18.62 -8.58
C ARG A 356 -1.14 -19.37 -7.80
N ALA A 357 -0.20 -18.67 -7.19
CA ALA A 357 0.82 -19.25 -6.30
C ALA A 357 0.30 -19.47 -4.86
N ARG A 358 -0.99 -19.26 -4.58
CA ARG A 358 -1.60 -19.31 -3.24
C ARG A 358 -1.00 -18.33 -2.23
N MET A 359 -0.44 -17.24 -2.72
CA MET A 359 -0.05 -16.11 -1.90
C MET A 359 -1.26 -15.19 -1.68
N THR A 360 -1.32 -14.56 -0.53
CA THR A 360 -2.27 -13.47 -0.26
C THR A 360 -1.79 -12.18 -0.91
N CYS A 361 -2.70 -11.23 -1.11
CA CYS A 361 -2.36 -9.89 -1.57
C CYS A 361 -2.92 -8.85 -0.60
N ILE A 362 -2.21 -7.74 -0.44
CA ILE A 362 -2.64 -6.59 0.34
C ILE A 362 -2.57 -5.37 -0.58
N MET A 363 -3.70 -4.74 -0.86
CA MET A 363 -3.69 -3.47 -1.59
C MET A 363 -3.16 -2.37 -0.67
N SER A 364 -2.20 -1.57 -1.14
CA SER A 364 -1.49 -0.64 -0.28
C SER A 364 -1.44 0.78 -0.83
N HIS A 365 -1.49 1.75 0.08
CA HIS A 365 -1.17 3.14 -0.13
C HIS A 365 0.36 3.38 -0.21
N ARG A 366 0.74 4.65 -0.32
CA ARG A 366 2.11 5.12 -0.07
C ARG A 366 2.11 6.18 1.03
N SER A 367 3.31 6.53 1.52
CA SER A 367 3.46 7.59 2.53
C SER A 367 3.01 8.97 2.02
N GLY A 368 3.26 9.31 0.77
CA GLY A 368 2.68 10.46 0.09
C GLY A 368 1.43 10.08 -0.70
N GLU A 369 0.27 10.45 -0.19
CA GLU A 369 -1.04 10.18 -0.79
C GLU A 369 -1.78 11.46 -1.17
N THR A 370 -2.90 11.29 -1.86
CA THR A 370 -3.88 12.33 -2.18
C THR A 370 -5.26 11.89 -1.71
N GLU A 371 -6.31 12.66 -2.03
CA GLU A 371 -7.69 12.25 -1.81
C GLU A 371 -8.16 11.15 -2.79
N ASP A 372 -7.34 10.76 -3.77
CA ASP A 372 -7.65 9.64 -4.67
C ASP A 372 -7.89 8.35 -3.88
N ALA A 373 -9.00 7.67 -4.17
CA ALA A 373 -9.42 6.46 -3.46
C ALA A 373 -9.36 5.19 -4.33
N THR A 374 -8.66 5.24 -5.46
CA THR A 374 -8.59 4.14 -6.45
C THR A 374 -8.20 2.80 -5.81
N ILE A 375 -7.26 2.80 -4.86
CA ILE A 375 -6.82 1.55 -4.21
C ILE A 375 -7.94 0.87 -3.39
N ALA A 376 -8.93 1.60 -2.91
CA ALA A 376 -10.10 1.01 -2.24
C ALA A 376 -10.95 0.22 -3.25
N ASP A 377 -11.19 0.78 -4.44
CA ASP A 377 -11.87 0.08 -5.52
C ASP A 377 -11.07 -1.12 -6.01
N LEU A 378 -9.74 -0.99 -6.16
CA LEU A 378 -8.86 -2.09 -6.59
C LEU A 378 -8.81 -3.22 -5.55
N ALA A 379 -8.84 -2.93 -4.26
CA ALA A 379 -8.89 -3.95 -3.21
C ALA A 379 -10.15 -4.83 -3.34
N VAL A 380 -11.29 -4.22 -3.65
CA VAL A 380 -12.53 -4.96 -3.87
C VAL A 380 -12.54 -5.63 -5.25
N ALA A 381 -12.05 -4.94 -6.29
CA ALA A 381 -11.97 -5.49 -7.65
C ALA A 381 -11.18 -6.81 -7.70
N THR A 382 -10.06 -6.87 -6.99
CA THR A 382 -9.19 -8.05 -6.95
C THR A 382 -9.59 -9.10 -5.91
N ASN A 383 -10.57 -8.80 -5.05
CA ASN A 383 -10.94 -9.64 -3.90
C ASN A 383 -9.71 -10.03 -3.06
N CYS A 384 -8.70 -9.15 -2.94
CA CYS A 384 -7.47 -9.45 -2.22
C CYS A 384 -7.66 -9.69 -0.72
N GLY A 385 -8.78 -9.22 -0.17
CA GLY A 385 -9.21 -9.47 1.21
C GLY A 385 -8.50 -8.64 2.27
N GLN A 386 -7.50 -7.83 1.91
CA GLN A 386 -6.75 -6.97 2.84
C GLN A 386 -6.39 -5.64 2.19
N ILE A 387 -6.33 -4.57 2.98
CA ILE A 387 -5.87 -3.24 2.56
C ILE A 387 -5.02 -2.59 3.65
N LYS A 388 -3.87 -2.04 3.26
CA LYS A 388 -2.98 -1.23 4.09
C LYS A 388 -3.07 0.22 3.61
N THR A 389 -3.76 1.09 4.37
CA THR A 389 -3.99 2.47 3.94
C THR A 389 -3.89 3.50 5.07
N GLY A 390 -2.99 3.25 6.00
CA GLY A 390 -2.68 4.15 7.11
C GLY A 390 -3.66 4.07 8.26
N SER A 391 -3.69 5.11 9.06
CA SER A 391 -4.46 5.18 10.31
C SER A 391 -5.83 5.83 10.14
N LEU A 392 -6.47 6.10 11.29
CA LEU A 392 -7.80 6.72 11.40
C LEU A 392 -7.73 8.26 11.53
N ALA A 393 -6.67 8.86 11.00
CA ALA A 393 -6.46 10.30 10.93
C ALA A 393 -5.85 10.68 9.57
N ARG A 394 -5.99 11.94 9.16
CA ARG A 394 -5.64 12.52 7.84
C ARG A 394 -6.63 12.10 6.75
N SER A 395 -7.16 13.09 6.03
CA SER A 395 -8.20 12.87 5.00
C SER A 395 -7.74 12.02 3.83
N ASP A 396 -6.45 12.07 3.49
CA ASP A 396 -5.82 11.24 2.47
C ASP A 396 -5.93 9.73 2.78
N ARG A 397 -5.91 9.35 4.06
CA ARG A 397 -6.12 7.96 4.52
C ARG A 397 -7.61 7.63 4.61
N LEU A 398 -8.38 8.51 5.26
CA LEU A 398 -9.81 8.32 5.47
C LEU A 398 -10.60 8.27 4.16
N ALA A 399 -10.12 8.91 3.09
CA ALA A 399 -10.74 8.84 1.77
C ALA A 399 -10.93 7.39 1.31
N LYS A 400 -9.95 6.52 1.54
CA LYS A 400 -9.97 5.10 1.17
C LYS A 400 -10.95 4.31 2.04
N TYR A 401 -10.93 4.50 3.36
CA TYR A 401 -11.91 3.87 4.27
C TYR A 401 -13.34 4.30 3.95
N ASN A 402 -13.57 5.58 3.71
CA ASN A 402 -14.88 6.11 3.34
C ASN A 402 -15.35 5.54 2.00
N GLN A 403 -14.44 5.31 1.04
CA GLN A 403 -14.78 4.68 -0.23
C GLN A 403 -15.17 3.21 -0.04
N LEU A 404 -14.47 2.45 0.80
CA LEU A 404 -14.86 1.07 1.12
C LEU A 404 -16.25 0.99 1.75
N ILE A 405 -16.61 1.93 2.64
CA ILE A 405 -17.97 2.02 3.21
C ILE A 405 -19.01 2.27 2.12
N ARG A 406 -18.73 3.17 1.15
CA ARG A 406 -19.64 3.40 0.01
C ARG A 406 -19.78 2.17 -0.89
N ILE A 407 -18.67 1.46 -1.13
CA ILE A 407 -18.68 0.21 -1.91
C ILE A 407 -19.54 -0.85 -1.20
N GLU A 408 -19.41 -1.00 0.12
CA GLU A 408 -20.25 -1.91 0.91
C GLU A 408 -21.73 -1.57 0.77
N GLU A 409 -22.11 -0.29 0.83
CA GLU A 409 -23.49 0.15 0.61
C GLU A 409 -23.99 -0.15 -0.80
N MET A 410 -23.16 0.06 -1.84
CA MET A 410 -23.51 -0.26 -3.23
C MET A 410 -23.69 -1.77 -3.45
N LEU A 411 -22.89 -2.60 -2.78
CA LEU A 411 -22.99 -4.06 -2.86
C LEU A 411 -24.21 -4.60 -2.08
N GLY A 412 -24.60 -3.91 -1.00
CA GLY A 412 -25.73 -4.33 -0.15
C GLY A 412 -25.55 -5.74 0.39
N THR A 413 -26.56 -6.58 0.23
CA THR A 413 -26.53 -7.98 0.73
C THR A 413 -25.56 -8.90 0.00
N SER A 414 -24.98 -8.48 -1.12
CA SER A 414 -23.94 -9.25 -1.82
C SER A 414 -22.54 -8.96 -1.33
N ALA A 415 -22.36 -7.94 -0.48
CA ALA A 415 -21.07 -7.67 0.16
C ALA A 415 -20.63 -8.84 1.03
N THR A 416 -19.35 -9.16 0.99
CA THR A 416 -18.71 -10.14 1.87
C THR A 416 -17.50 -9.49 2.50
N PHE A 417 -17.46 -9.42 3.83
CA PHE A 417 -16.26 -8.97 4.53
C PHE A 417 -15.27 -10.13 4.67
N ALA A 418 -14.00 -9.91 4.34
CA ALA A 418 -12.99 -10.97 4.38
C ALA A 418 -12.81 -11.53 5.81
N GLY A 419 -12.79 -10.67 6.82
CA GLY A 419 -12.84 -11.04 8.22
C GLY A 419 -11.82 -12.13 8.59
N THR A 420 -12.27 -13.12 9.35
CA THR A 420 -11.43 -14.24 9.79
C THR A 420 -10.95 -15.17 8.67
N SER A 421 -11.46 -15.03 7.44
CA SER A 421 -11.00 -15.84 6.31
C SER A 421 -9.54 -15.59 5.92
N ILE A 422 -8.96 -14.47 6.35
CA ILE A 422 -7.55 -14.16 6.15
C ILE A 422 -6.62 -14.88 7.13
N LEU A 423 -7.16 -15.45 8.22
CA LEU A 423 -6.38 -16.21 9.19
C LEU A 423 -5.89 -17.51 8.56
N ARG A 424 -4.62 -17.81 8.78
CA ARG A 424 -4.05 -19.10 8.35
C ARG A 424 -4.52 -20.20 9.29
N SER A 425 -5.02 -21.27 8.70
CA SER A 425 -5.46 -22.49 9.40
C SER A 425 -4.29 -23.42 9.68
#